data_054a68cc18a204059afc2fd1e10a6e53
#
_entry.id   054a68cc18a204059afc2fd1e10a6e53
#
_cell.length_a   1.000
_cell.length_b   1.000
_cell.length_c   1.000
_cell.angle_alpha   90.00
_cell.angle_beta   90.00
_cell.angle_gamma   90.00
#
_symmetry.space_group_name_H-M   'P 1'
#
loop_
_entity.id
_entity.type
_entity.pdbx_description
1 polymer ?
#
loop_
_entity_poly.entity_id
_entity_poly.type
_entity_poly.pdbx_seq_one_letter_code
_entity_poly.pdbx_strand_id
1 'polypeptide(L)'
;MKTLGILSNKGGVGKTSIAVNIAVQLAKDGKNVCLLDNDFQGPSLMTFFPQSVRWINDYMSGNEKLDGYLQEIDPSLYNLTGKLLVAFANPNHESIKDHLSIDRRRHMQMLSNLVKMKKDLKNDPYNIEYFIIDSSPGVGFSTINVALVSDVNLFVVKISNSDLYGTTEMISGIYENLKSRSLILANHIPPTFITDPDKMSMLKSIIQEKFLSKAADHGMEFLGWIPADLDLFVYEFDDAIAAFKNDLNKRKIFSHDFPDHIFSRTIRELIPKMFDI
;
A
#
# COMPACT_ATOMS: atom_id res chain seq x y z
N MET A 1 3.57 -13.70 -11.30
CA MET A 1 3.66 -12.59 -10.32
C MET A 1 2.37 -11.80 -10.37
N LYS A 2 1.74 -11.55 -9.22
CA LYS A 2 0.58 -10.67 -9.05
C LYS A 2 1.05 -9.32 -8.51
N THR A 3 0.51 -8.21 -9.04
CA THR A 3 0.90 -6.85 -8.65
C THR A 3 -0.28 -6.15 -7.99
N LEU A 4 -0.10 -5.69 -6.74
CA LEU A 4 -1.11 -4.96 -5.96
C LEU A 4 -0.70 -3.50 -5.81
N GLY A 5 -1.50 -2.58 -6.34
CA GLY A 5 -1.38 -1.15 -6.06
C GLY A 5 -2.29 -0.76 -4.90
N ILE A 6 -1.76 -0.10 -3.89
CA ILE A 6 -2.54 0.38 -2.75
C ILE A 6 -2.74 1.88 -2.89
N LEU A 7 -3.98 2.29 -3.08
CA LEU A 7 -4.40 3.62 -3.49
C LEU A 7 -5.30 4.27 -2.45
N SER A 8 -5.30 5.60 -2.37
CA SER A 8 -6.29 6.35 -1.61
C SER A 8 -6.37 7.79 -2.07
N ASN A 9 -7.52 8.42 -1.87
CA ASN A 9 -7.67 9.85 -2.15
C ASN A 9 -6.94 10.74 -1.13
N LYS A 10 -6.83 10.30 0.14
CA LYS A 10 -6.22 11.10 1.22
C LYS A 10 -5.08 10.38 1.91
N GLY A 11 -4.19 11.19 2.51
CA GLY A 11 -3.18 10.70 3.46
C GLY A 11 -3.80 10.22 4.78
N GLY A 12 -3.07 9.40 5.53
CA GLY A 12 -3.48 8.95 6.87
C GLY A 12 -4.66 7.97 6.90
N VAL A 13 -4.99 7.33 5.78
CA VAL A 13 -6.01 6.26 5.74
C VAL A 13 -5.46 4.87 6.04
N GLY A 14 -4.14 4.73 6.25
CA GLY A 14 -3.49 3.47 6.62
C GLY A 14 -2.88 2.67 5.46
N LYS A 15 -2.69 3.26 4.27
CA LYS A 15 -2.09 2.56 3.11
C LYS A 15 -0.79 1.85 3.43
N THR A 16 0.21 2.57 3.90
CA THR A 16 1.55 2.03 4.18
C THR A 16 1.49 0.93 5.24
N SER A 17 0.72 1.12 6.32
CA SER A 17 0.55 0.07 7.35
C SER A 17 -0.08 -1.19 6.76
N ILE A 18 -1.08 -1.05 5.89
CA ILE A 18 -1.72 -2.18 5.19
C ILE A 18 -0.71 -2.84 4.25
N ALA A 19 0.03 -2.06 3.43
CA ALA A 19 1.04 -2.57 2.50
C ALA A 19 2.12 -3.41 3.19
N VAL A 20 2.68 -2.87 4.28
CA VAL A 20 3.71 -3.54 5.09
C VAL A 20 3.18 -4.85 5.67
N ASN A 21 1.98 -4.82 6.27
CA ASN A 21 1.42 -6.00 6.92
C ASN A 21 1.03 -7.09 5.92
N ILE A 22 0.54 -6.73 4.72
CA ILE A 22 0.31 -7.69 3.63
C ILE A 22 1.64 -8.30 3.18
N ALA A 23 2.66 -7.49 2.95
CA ALA A 23 3.96 -7.95 2.46
C ALA A 23 4.63 -8.92 3.44
N VAL A 24 4.65 -8.57 4.73
CA VAL A 24 5.23 -9.41 5.77
C VAL A 24 4.41 -10.70 5.95
N GLN A 25 3.07 -10.63 5.95
CA GLN A 25 2.24 -11.83 6.06
C GLN A 25 2.47 -12.80 4.90
N LEU A 26 2.50 -12.32 3.66
CA LEU A 26 2.79 -13.15 2.50
C LEU A 26 4.18 -13.80 2.57
N ALA A 27 5.20 -13.03 3.00
CA ALA A 27 6.55 -13.57 3.16
C ALA A 27 6.64 -14.59 4.31
N LYS A 28 5.88 -14.43 5.40
CA LYS A 28 5.71 -15.45 6.45
C LYS A 28 5.05 -16.72 5.92
N ASP A 29 4.13 -16.59 4.97
CA ASP A 29 3.43 -17.70 4.30
C ASP A 29 4.28 -18.33 3.17
N GLY A 30 5.59 -18.05 3.12
CA GLY A 30 6.55 -18.67 2.20
C GLY A 30 6.57 -18.06 0.79
N LYS A 31 5.97 -16.89 0.60
CA LYS A 31 5.94 -16.22 -0.71
C LYS A 31 7.13 -15.29 -0.91
N ASN A 32 7.57 -15.18 -2.18
CA ASN A 32 8.55 -14.18 -2.57
C ASN A 32 7.85 -12.86 -2.90
N VAL A 33 8.12 -11.84 -2.09
CA VAL A 33 7.43 -10.55 -2.12
C VAL A 33 8.41 -9.42 -2.38
N CYS A 34 8.00 -8.45 -3.20
CA CYS A 34 8.66 -7.15 -3.28
C CYS A 34 7.68 -6.06 -2.84
N LEU A 35 8.11 -5.21 -1.92
CA LEU A 35 7.36 -4.02 -1.45
C LEU A 35 8.08 -2.76 -1.92
N LEU A 36 7.37 -1.91 -2.65
CA LEU A 36 7.87 -0.65 -3.18
C LEU A 36 7.22 0.53 -2.45
N ASP A 37 8.03 1.43 -1.90
CA ASP A 37 7.62 2.77 -1.53
C ASP A 37 7.54 3.64 -2.78
N ASN A 38 6.33 3.93 -3.24
CA ASN A 38 6.07 4.83 -4.36
C ASN A 38 5.43 6.15 -3.89
N ASP A 39 5.45 6.41 -2.57
CA ASP A 39 5.08 7.71 -2.00
C ASP A 39 6.29 8.63 -1.92
N PHE A 40 6.71 9.18 -3.06
CA PHE A 40 7.85 10.10 -3.14
C PHE A 40 7.61 11.46 -2.47
N GLN A 41 6.39 11.75 -2.03
CA GLN A 41 6.04 12.99 -1.33
C GLN A 41 6.05 12.82 0.18
N GLY A 42 5.84 11.60 0.68
CA GLY A 42 5.82 11.26 2.10
C GLY A 42 6.37 9.87 2.38
N PRO A 43 7.65 9.58 1.99
CA PRO A 43 8.24 8.25 2.16
C PRO A 43 8.20 7.79 3.62
N SER A 44 7.80 6.55 3.86
CA SER A 44 7.62 6.05 5.22
C SER A 44 8.06 4.60 5.46
N LEU A 45 8.38 3.81 4.44
CA LEU A 45 8.79 2.40 4.64
C LEU A 45 10.07 2.24 5.48
N MET A 46 10.98 3.22 5.43
CA MET A 46 12.18 3.24 6.25
C MET A 46 11.91 3.27 7.77
N THR A 47 10.70 3.62 8.19
CA THR A 47 10.31 3.58 9.61
C THR A 47 10.02 2.16 10.07
N PHE A 48 9.66 1.24 9.16
CA PHE A 48 9.36 -0.17 9.45
C PHE A 48 10.58 -1.08 9.29
N PHE A 49 11.41 -0.81 8.28
CA PHE A 49 12.54 -1.68 7.93
C PHE A 49 13.87 -0.91 8.01
N PRO A 50 14.99 -1.60 8.34
CA PRO A 50 16.30 -1.02 8.19
C PRO A 50 16.58 -0.71 6.73
N GLN A 51 17.17 0.44 6.41
CA GLN A 51 17.51 0.83 5.04
C GLN A 51 19.04 0.90 4.89
N SER A 52 19.58 0.21 3.90
CA SER A 52 21.01 0.14 3.60
C SER A 52 21.32 0.13 2.11
N VAL A 53 20.31 0.28 1.25
CA VAL A 53 20.42 0.29 -0.22
C VAL A 53 20.23 1.69 -0.79
N ARG A 54 20.48 1.86 -2.09
CA ARG A 54 20.20 3.10 -2.80
C ARG A 54 18.70 3.42 -2.83
N TRP A 55 18.37 4.72 -2.87
CA TRP A 55 16.99 5.18 -2.96
C TRP A 55 16.38 4.89 -4.33
N ILE A 56 15.20 4.31 -4.36
CA ILE A 56 14.52 3.92 -5.61
C ILE A 56 14.22 5.11 -6.55
N ASN A 57 14.25 6.34 -6.04
CA ASN A 57 14.09 7.57 -6.81
C ASN A 57 15.04 7.64 -8.00
N ASP A 58 16.30 7.24 -7.82
CA ASP A 58 17.32 7.29 -8.87
C ASP A 58 17.00 6.30 -9.99
N TYR A 59 16.57 5.08 -9.62
CA TYR A 59 16.09 4.09 -10.58
C TYR A 59 14.86 4.60 -11.35
N MET A 60 13.88 5.19 -10.65
CA MET A 60 12.64 5.66 -11.26
C MET A 60 12.87 6.84 -12.22
N SER A 61 13.90 7.66 -11.97
CA SER A 61 14.23 8.83 -12.79
C SER A 61 15.27 8.56 -13.87
N GLY A 62 16.04 7.48 -13.75
CA GLY A 62 17.18 7.14 -14.59
C GLY A 62 16.96 5.95 -15.52
N ASN A 63 18.06 5.51 -16.15
CA ASN A 63 18.12 4.30 -16.98
C ASN A 63 18.99 3.21 -16.33
N GLU A 64 18.96 3.11 -15.01
CA GLU A 64 19.80 2.22 -14.25
C GLU A 64 19.26 0.78 -14.21
N LYS A 65 20.10 -0.15 -13.77
CA LYS A 65 19.68 -1.51 -13.43
C LYS A 65 19.07 -1.51 -12.03
N LEU A 66 18.20 -2.47 -11.75
CA LEU A 66 17.49 -2.59 -10.47
C LEU A 66 18.42 -3.00 -9.30
N ASP A 67 19.59 -3.56 -9.62
CA ASP A 67 20.58 -3.97 -8.62
C ASP A 67 21.02 -2.81 -7.72
N GLY A 68 21.06 -3.05 -6.41
CA GLY A 68 21.43 -2.05 -5.40
C GLY A 68 20.30 -1.14 -4.96
N TYR A 69 19.07 -1.32 -5.48
CA TYR A 69 17.87 -0.58 -5.06
C TYR A 69 16.88 -1.43 -4.27
N LEU A 70 17.10 -2.73 -4.24
CA LEU A 70 16.27 -3.68 -3.49
C LEU A 70 17.05 -4.20 -2.30
N GLN A 71 16.48 -4.06 -1.12
CA GLN A 71 17.01 -4.63 0.12
C GLN A 71 16.27 -5.91 0.45
N GLU A 72 16.99 -7.00 0.57
CA GLU A 72 16.46 -8.23 1.15
C GLU A 72 16.41 -8.07 2.67
N ILE A 73 15.24 -8.28 3.23
CA ILE A 73 15.02 -8.23 4.67
C ILE A 73 15.46 -9.56 5.29
N ASP A 74 16.28 -9.47 6.34
CA ASP A 74 16.73 -10.66 7.06
C ASP A 74 15.52 -11.47 7.57
N PRO A 75 15.35 -12.71 7.11
CA PRO A 75 14.20 -13.53 7.48
C PRO A 75 14.06 -13.73 8.99
N SER A 76 15.16 -13.72 9.75
CA SER A 76 15.15 -13.93 11.20
C SER A 76 14.47 -12.81 11.96
N LEU A 77 14.47 -11.58 11.41
CA LEU A 77 13.86 -10.40 12.06
C LEU A 77 12.33 -10.49 12.18
N TYR A 78 11.70 -11.17 11.20
CA TYR A 78 10.23 -11.21 11.10
C TYR A 78 9.68 -12.64 10.95
N ASN A 79 10.50 -13.66 11.21
CA ASN A 79 10.14 -15.07 11.05
C ASN A 79 9.61 -15.39 9.64
N LEU A 80 10.30 -14.88 8.61
CA LEU A 80 9.91 -15.09 7.23
C LEU A 80 10.34 -16.50 6.76
N THR A 81 9.49 -17.15 6.00
CA THR A 81 9.81 -18.43 5.34
C THR A 81 9.97 -18.26 3.82
N GLY A 82 9.49 -17.15 3.28
CA GLY A 82 9.75 -16.67 1.92
C GLY A 82 10.71 -15.48 1.90
N LYS A 83 10.84 -14.84 0.76
CA LYS A 83 11.71 -13.68 0.54
C LYS A 83 10.90 -12.38 0.64
N LEU A 84 11.46 -11.37 1.32
CA LEU A 84 10.93 -10.00 1.30
C LEU A 84 12.01 -9.04 0.80
N LEU A 85 11.79 -8.47 -0.39
CA LEU A 85 12.58 -7.37 -0.93
C LEU A 85 11.84 -6.06 -0.70
N VAL A 86 12.56 -5.02 -0.27
CA VAL A 86 11.98 -3.68 -0.06
C VAL A 86 12.76 -2.64 -0.85
N ALA A 87 12.05 -1.80 -1.57
CA ALA A 87 12.58 -0.63 -2.27
C ALA A 87 12.09 0.65 -1.58
N PHE A 88 13.03 1.52 -1.20
CA PHE A 88 12.75 2.69 -0.36
C PHE A 88 12.79 3.98 -1.18
N ALA A 89 11.78 4.83 -1.02
CA ALA A 89 11.82 6.20 -1.49
C ALA A 89 12.67 7.09 -0.57
N ASN A 90 13.29 8.11 -1.16
CA ASN A 90 14.19 9.02 -0.45
C ASN A 90 13.40 10.06 0.37
N PRO A 91 13.55 10.09 1.72
CA PRO A 91 12.84 11.01 2.59
C PRO A 91 13.47 12.41 2.66
N ASN A 92 14.60 12.66 2.00
CA ASN A 92 15.28 13.93 2.06
C ASN A 92 14.43 15.04 1.41
N HIS A 93 14.39 16.20 2.05
CA HIS A 93 13.60 17.35 1.61
C HIS A 93 13.89 17.77 0.16
N GLU A 94 15.15 17.74 -0.28
CA GLU A 94 15.54 18.06 -1.66
C GLU A 94 14.92 17.07 -2.64
N SER A 95 14.97 15.77 -2.36
CA SER A 95 14.38 14.73 -3.21
C SER A 95 12.86 14.88 -3.33
N ILE A 96 12.19 15.21 -2.21
CA ILE A 96 10.76 15.47 -2.19
C ILE A 96 10.43 16.71 -3.05
N LYS A 97 11.20 17.79 -2.89
CA LYS A 97 11.03 19.04 -3.66
C LYS A 97 11.25 18.80 -5.16
N ASP A 98 12.28 18.03 -5.50
CA ASP A 98 12.57 17.66 -6.89
C ASP A 98 11.42 16.87 -7.49
N HIS A 99 10.85 15.92 -6.74
CA HIS A 99 9.70 15.14 -7.19
C HIS A 99 8.46 16.02 -7.43
N LEU A 100 8.22 17.03 -6.61
CA LEU A 100 7.08 17.96 -6.79
C LEU A 100 7.23 18.84 -8.03
N SER A 101 8.43 19.02 -8.55
CA SER A 101 8.74 19.87 -9.70
C SER A 101 8.88 19.12 -11.03
N ILE A 102 8.72 17.78 -11.03
CA ILE A 102 8.90 16.99 -12.25
C ILE A 102 7.79 17.23 -13.27
N ASP A 103 8.17 17.24 -14.53
CA ASP A 103 7.27 17.45 -15.64
C ASP A 103 6.58 16.14 -16.10
N ARG A 104 5.66 16.27 -17.04
CA ARG A 104 4.94 15.12 -17.63
C ARG A 104 5.89 14.09 -18.26
N ARG A 105 7.00 14.50 -18.86
CA ARG A 105 7.96 13.61 -19.51
C ARG A 105 8.63 12.70 -18.47
N ARG A 106 9.03 13.26 -17.34
CA ARG A 106 9.60 12.49 -16.23
C ARG A 106 8.58 11.52 -15.62
N HIS A 107 7.32 11.92 -15.47
CA HIS A 107 6.26 11.00 -15.04
C HIS A 107 6.08 9.81 -15.99
N MET A 108 6.16 10.04 -17.31
CA MET A 108 6.13 8.94 -18.30
C MET A 108 7.38 8.05 -18.22
N GLN A 109 8.56 8.62 -17.92
CA GLN A 109 9.77 7.83 -17.67
C GLN A 109 9.60 6.94 -16.43
N MET A 110 9.04 7.49 -15.34
CA MET A 110 8.76 6.72 -14.13
C MET A 110 7.78 5.57 -14.39
N LEU A 111 6.74 5.79 -15.19
CA LEU A 111 5.84 4.71 -15.61
C LEU A 111 6.59 3.63 -16.37
N SER A 112 7.43 4.00 -17.34
CA SER A 112 8.25 3.06 -18.11
C SER A 112 9.17 2.23 -17.19
N ASN A 113 9.81 2.88 -16.21
CA ASN A 113 10.69 2.21 -15.26
C ASN A 113 9.91 1.31 -14.30
N LEU A 114 8.71 1.69 -13.88
CA LEU A 114 7.85 0.84 -13.06
C LEU A 114 7.38 -0.42 -13.81
N VAL A 115 7.04 -0.29 -15.10
CA VAL A 115 6.74 -1.43 -15.98
C VAL A 115 7.96 -2.34 -16.16
N LYS A 116 9.15 -1.74 -16.36
CA LYS A 116 10.41 -2.48 -16.44
C LYS A 116 10.70 -3.22 -15.13
N MET A 117 10.57 -2.55 -13.98
CA MET A 117 10.74 -3.15 -12.66
C MET A 117 9.81 -4.35 -12.47
N LYS A 118 8.52 -4.22 -12.81
CA LYS A 118 7.55 -5.33 -12.78
C LYS A 118 8.02 -6.52 -13.59
N LYS A 119 8.60 -6.28 -14.77
CA LYS A 119 9.13 -7.35 -15.64
C LYS A 119 10.38 -7.99 -15.04
N ASP A 120 11.33 -7.20 -14.55
CA ASP A 120 12.58 -7.67 -13.98
C ASP A 120 12.34 -8.50 -12.71
N LEU A 121 11.48 -8.04 -11.81
CA LEU A 121 11.12 -8.74 -10.57
C LEU A 121 10.52 -10.13 -10.78
N LYS A 122 9.86 -10.36 -11.92
CA LYS A 122 9.23 -11.65 -12.24
C LYS A 122 10.28 -12.74 -12.56
N ASN A 123 11.46 -12.36 -13.03
CA ASN A 123 12.49 -13.25 -13.54
C ASN A 123 13.65 -13.39 -12.56
N ASP A 124 14.60 -14.30 -12.87
CA ASP A 124 15.86 -14.42 -12.14
C ASP A 124 16.62 -13.07 -12.15
N PRO A 125 17.31 -12.72 -11.06
CA PRO A 125 17.49 -13.50 -9.81
C PRO A 125 16.37 -13.30 -8.78
N TYR A 126 15.37 -12.47 -9.06
CA TYR A 126 14.39 -12.03 -8.05
C TYR A 126 13.29 -13.08 -7.81
N ASN A 127 12.67 -13.60 -8.87
CA ASN A 127 11.60 -14.61 -8.83
C ASN A 127 10.45 -14.23 -7.89
N ILE A 128 9.98 -12.97 -7.96
CA ILE A 128 8.92 -12.43 -7.11
C ILE A 128 7.56 -12.99 -7.54
N GLU A 129 6.77 -13.42 -6.55
CA GLU A 129 5.39 -13.88 -6.72
C GLU A 129 4.37 -12.74 -6.54
N TYR A 130 4.67 -11.82 -5.60
CA TYR A 130 3.81 -10.68 -5.25
C TYR A 130 4.60 -9.38 -5.25
N PHE A 131 4.15 -8.42 -6.06
CA PHE A 131 4.69 -7.08 -6.09
C PHE A 131 3.66 -6.11 -5.50
N ILE A 132 3.97 -5.52 -4.35
CA ILE A 132 3.09 -4.60 -3.60
C ILE A 132 3.65 -3.19 -3.75
N ILE A 133 2.80 -2.25 -4.13
CA ILE A 133 3.19 -0.86 -4.38
C ILE A 133 2.38 0.05 -3.45
N ASP A 134 3.05 0.67 -2.48
CA ASP A 134 2.46 1.71 -1.64
C ASP A 134 2.52 3.05 -2.36
N SER A 135 1.37 3.65 -2.67
CA SER A 135 1.30 4.86 -3.50
C SER A 135 1.14 6.14 -2.69
N SER A 136 1.50 7.27 -3.30
CA SER A 136 1.13 8.60 -2.79
C SER A 136 -0.39 8.75 -2.71
N PRO A 137 -0.92 9.55 -1.77
CA PRO A 137 -2.34 9.88 -1.74
C PRO A 137 -2.75 10.81 -2.89
N GLY A 138 -4.03 10.79 -3.24
CA GLY A 138 -4.61 11.68 -4.25
C GLY A 138 -4.56 11.14 -5.68
N VAL A 139 -4.85 12.01 -6.65
CA VAL A 139 -5.02 11.68 -8.08
C VAL A 139 -3.83 12.20 -8.91
N GLY A 140 -2.62 12.10 -8.36
CA GLY A 140 -1.40 12.50 -9.07
C GLY A 140 -0.94 11.46 -10.09
N PHE A 141 -0.01 11.86 -10.97
CA PHE A 141 0.59 10.95 -11.95
C PHE A 141 1.22 9.71 -11.32
N SER A 142 1.84 9.84 -10.13
CA SER A 142 2.39 8.71 -9.40
C SER A 142 1.32 7.65 -9.10
N THR A 143 0.17 8.08 -8.59
CA THR A 143 -0.96 7.20 -8.28
C THR A 143 -1.55 6.56 -9.54
N ILE A 144 -1.68 7.33 -10.63
CA ILE A 144 -2.15 6.83 -11.93
C ILE A 144 -1.19 5.78 -12.47
N ASN A 145 0.14 6.01 -12.38
CA ASN A 145 1.15 5.07 -12.84
C ASN A 145 1.05 3.72 -12.08
N VAL A 146 0.86 3.78 -10.75
CA VAL A 146 0.64 2.58 -9.93
C VAL A 146 -0.62 1.85 -10.38
N ALA A 147 -1.73 2.57 -10.56
CA ALA A 147 -2.99 1.99 -10.98
C ALA A 147 -2.91 1.29 -12.35
N LEU A 148 -2.16 1.85 -13.30
CA LEU A 148 -1.96 1.28 -14.64
C LEU A 148 -1.07 0.03 -14.64
N VAL A 149 -0.09 -0.07 -13.74
CA VAL A 149 0.85 -1.20 -13.68
C VAL A 149 0.29 -2.36 -12.87
N SER A 150 -0.65 -2.10 -11.96
CA SER A 150 -1.19 -3.09 -11.05
C SER A 150 -2.17 -4.05 -11.73
N ASP A 151 -2.14 -5.31 -11.32
CA ASP A 151 -3.14 -6.33 -11.71
C ASP A 151 -4.40 -6.20 -10.84
N VAL A 152 -4.20 -5.76 -9.58
CA VAL A 152 -5.26 -5.47 -8.62
C VAL A 152 -5.00 -4.08 -8.00
N ASN A 153 -6.02 -3.23 -7.99
CA ASN A 153 -6.01 -1.93 -7.33
C ASN A 153 -6.84 -1.98 -6.04
N LEU A 154 -6.20 -1.75 -4.90
CA LEU A 154 -6.84 -1.69 -3.59
C LEU A 154 -7.04 -0.24 -3.17
N PHE A 155 -8.28 0.24 -3.22
CA PHE A 155 -8.65 1.57 -2.72
C PHE A 155 -8.96 1.51 -1.23
N VAL A 156 -8.07 2.08 -0.42
CA VAL A 156 -8.25 2.19 1.03
C VAL A 156 -9.00 3.49 1.33
N VAL A 157 -10.15 3.36 2.00
CA VAL A 157 -11.04 4.48 2.29
C VAL A 157 -11.42 4.53 3.77
N LYS A 158 -11.60 5.75 4.32
CA LYS A 158 -12.32 5.98 5.57
C LYS A 158 -13.75 6.38 5.26
N ILE A 159 -14.69 6.03 6.12
CA ILE A 159 -16.09 6.43 5.95
C ILE A 159 -16.31 7.78 6.63
N SER A 160 -15.90 8.84 5.94
CA SER A 160 -16.21 10.23 6.29
C SER A 160 -16.75 10.95 5.05
N ASN A 161 -17.54 12.01 5.23
CA ASN A 161 -18.11 12.75 4.09
C ASN A 161 -17.06 13.20 3.08
N SER A 162 -15.92 13.69 3.57
CA SER A 162 -14.84 14.18 2.72
C SER A 162 -14.06 13.06 2.01
N ASP A 163 -13.94 11.88 2.63
CA ASP A 163 -13.28 10.71 2.00
C ASP A 163 -14.21 10.06 0.98
N LEU A 164 -15.50 9.96 1.30
CA LEU A 164 -16.51 9.42 0.37
C LEU A 164 -16.54 10.25 -0.91
N TYR A 165 -16.67 11.57 -0.80
CA TYR A 165 -16.70 12.46 -1.97
C TYR A 165 -15.41 12.36 -2.79
N GLY A 166 -14.25 12.57 -2.16
CA GLY A 166 -12.97 12.61 -2.86
C GLY A 166 -12.57 11.26 -3.46
N THR A 167 -12.89 10.14 -2.79
CA THR A 167 -12.64 8.80 -3.35
C THR A 167 -13.57 8.50 -4.54
N THR A 168 -14.81 8.95 -4.49
CA THR A 168 -15.75 8.82 -5.61
C THR A 168 -15.24 9.57 -6.85
N GLU A 169 -14.77 10.81 -6.69
CA GLU A 169 -14.18 11.59 -7.79
C GLU A 169 -12.89 10.94 -8.31
N MET A 170 -12.04 10.45 -7.41
CA MET A 170 -10.84 9.73 -7.79
C MET A 170 -11.15 8.48 -8.63
N ILE A 171 -12.11 7.69 -8.19
CA ILE A 171 -12.57 6.50 -8.89
C ILE A 171 -13.07 6.90 -10.28
N SER A 172 -13.98 7.86 -10.39
CA SER A 172 -14.52 8.30 -11.69
C SER A 172 -13.44 8.82 -12.64
N GLY A 173 -12.43 9.55 -12.13
CA GLY A 173 -11.36 10.12 -12.96
C GLY A 173 -10.31 9.11 -13.42
N ILE A 174 -10.04 8.07 -12.63
CA ILE A 174 -9.03 7.05 -12.96
C ILE A 174 -9.65 5.89 -13.76
N TYR A 175 -10.88 5.54 -13.45
CA TYR A 175 -11.53 4.31 -13.90
C TYR A 175 -11.85 4.23 -15.39
N GLU A 176 -12.11 5.35 -16.07
CA GLU A 176 -12.36 5.35 -17.53
C GLU A 176 -11.21 4.68 -18.32
N ASN A 177 -10.03 4.55 -17.69
CA ASN A 177 -8.82 4.03 -18.32
C ASN A 177 -8.27 2.76 -17.70
N LEU A 178 -8.87 2.21 -16.61
CA LEU A 178 -8.37 1.02 -15.92
C LEU A 178 -9.08 -0.24 -16.41
N LYS A 179 -8.26 -1.26 -16.74
CA LYS A 179 -8.73 -2.62 -17.07
C LYS A 179 -8.46 -3.62 -15.94
N SER A 180 -7.80 -3.18 -14.85
CA SER A 180 -7.41 -4.03 -13.74
C SER A 180 -8.55 -4.18 -12.73
N ARG A 181 -8.59 -5.34 -12.06
CA ARG A 181 -9.52 -5.59 -10.96
C ARG A 181 -9.35 -4.54 -9.87
N SER A 182 -10.43 -4.07 -9.31
CA SER A 182 -10.42 -2.99 -8.33
C SER A 182 -11.27 -3.32 -7.12
N LEU A 183 -10.68 -3.10 -5.95
CA LEU A 183 -11.23 -3.48 -4.66
C LEU A 183 -11.34 -2.26 -3.75
N ILE A 184 -12.45 -2.15 -3.02
CA ILE A 184 -12.62 -1.16 -1.94
C ILE A 184 -12.38 -1.85 -0.60
N LEU A 185 -11.50 -1.27 0.21
CA LEU A 185 -11.26 -1.65 1.60
C LEU A 185 -11.60 -0.47 2.51
N ALA A 186 -12.64 -0.63 3.32
CA ALA A 186 -13.00 0.38 4.33
C ALA A 186 -12.15 0.19 5.59
N ASN A 187 -11.36 1.19 5.95
CA ASN A 187 -10.48 1.17 7.12
C ASN A 187 -10.99 2.06 8.23
N HIS A 188 -10.57 1.79 9.46
CA HIS A 188 -10.96 2.51 10.68
C HIS A 188 -12.47 2.48 10.95
N ILE A 189 -13.13 1.36 10.70
CA ILE A 189 -14.57 1.22 10.98
C ILE A 189 -14.78 1.02 12.48
N PRO A 190 -15.57 1.88 13.16
CA PRO A 190 -15.83 1.70 14.58
C PRO A 190 -16.41 0.31 14.88
N PRO A 191 -15.90 -0.42 15.89
CA PRO A 191 -16.39 -1.77 16.21
C PRO A 191 -17.90 -1.86 16.43
N THR A 192 -18.51 -0.81 16.95
CA THR A 192 -19.97 -0.70 17.14
C THR A 192 -20.76 -0.73 15.83
N PHE A 193 -20.15 -0.40 14.69
CA PHE A 193 -20.78 -0.54 13.37
C PHE A 193 -20.70 -1.96 12.84
N ILE A 194 -19.69 -2.72 13.27
CA ILE A 194 -19.49 -4.10 12.84
C ILE A 194 -20.39 -5.06 13.63
N THR A 195 -20.64 -4.78 14.92
CA THR A 195 -21.44 -5.62 15.82
C THR A 195 -22.94 -5.34 15.79
N ASP A 196 -23.35 -4.18 15.28
CA ASP A 196 -24.75 -3.74 15.18
C ASP A 196 -25.27 -4.00 13.75
N PRO A 197 -26.27 -4.91 13.56
CA PRO A 197 -26.76 -5.26 12.23
C PRO A 197 -27.35 -4.09 11.43
N ASP A 198 -28.01 -3.13 12.10
CA ASP A 198 -28.61 -1.97 11.42
C ASP A 198 -27.55 -1.03 10.92
N LYS A 199 -26.55 -0.72 11.75
CA LYS A 199 -25.39 0.10 11.36
C LYS A 199 -24.56 -0.56 10.26
N MET A 200 -24.39 -1.87 10.34
CA MET A 200 -23.73 -2.65 9.30
C MET A 200 -24.49 -2.57 7.96
N SER A 201 -25.80 -2.66 8.00
CA SER A 201 -26.63 -2.51 6.79
C SER A 201 -26.48 -1.12 6.18
N MET A 202 -26.48 -0.07 7.01
CA MET A 202 -26.22 1.31 6.56
C MET A 202 -24.84 1.47 5.94
N LEU A 203 -23.80 0.91 6.56
CA LEU A 203 -22.44 0.94 6.02
C LEU A 203 -22.35 0.28 4.63
N LYS A 204 -22.95 -0.90 4.48
CA LYS A 204 -23.01 -1.58 3.18
C LYS A 204 -23.76 -0.77 2.13
N SER A 205 -24.86 -0.11 2.50
CA SER A 205 -25.62 0.77 1.60
C SER A 205 -24.81 1.97 1.15
N ILE A 206 -24.04 2.59 2.04
CA ILE A 206 -23.13 3.71 1.70
C ILE A 206 -22.09 3.23 0.69
N ILE A 207 -21.44 2.10 0.94
CA ILE A 207 -20.42 1.54 0.04
C ILE A 207 -21.03 1.21 -1.34
N GLN A 208 -22.20 0.59 -1.35
CA GLN A 208 -22.91 0.25 -2.59
C GLN A 208 -23.26 1.51 -3.38
N GLU A 209 -23.84 2.52 -2.74
CA GLU A 209 -24.28 3.74 -3.41
C GLU A 209 -23.14 4.64 -3.85
N LYS A 210 -22.12 4.84 -2.99
CA LYS A 210 -21.06 5.82 -3.25
C LYS A 210 -19.93 5.29 -4.12
N PHE A 211 -19.66 4.00 -4.07
CA PHE A 211 -18.53 3.40 -4.80
C PHE A 211 -18.96 2.41 -5.86
N LEU A 212 -19.67 1.33 -5.46
CA LEU A 212 -19.91 0.22 -6.37
C LEU A 212 -20.87 0.56 -7.51
N SER A 213 -21.95 1.32 -7.24
CA SER A 213 -22.91 1.71 -8.28
C SER A 213 -22.29 2.64 -9.33
N LYS A 214 -21.34 3.49 -8.95
CA LYS A 214 -20.66 4.39 -9.88
C LYS A 214 -19.55 3.71 -10.69
N ALA A 215 -19.10 2.57 -10.24
CA ALA A 215 -18.05 1.77 -10.90
C ALA A 215 -18.61 0.41 -11.40
N ALA A 216 -19.94 0.28 -11.50
CA ALA A 216 -20.60 -0.98 -11.90
C ALA A 216 -20.11 -1.49 -13.26
N ASP A 217 -19.88 -0.57 -14.21
CA ASP A 217 -19.38 -0.91 -15.55
C ASP A 217 -17.91 -1.33 -15.56
N HIS A 218 -17.18 -1.14 -14.45
CA HIS A 218 -15.74 -1.37 -14.34
C HIS A 218 -15.36 -2.52 -13.39
N GLY A 219 -16.35 -3.24 -12.84
CA GLY A 219 -16.10 -4.43 -12.02
C GLY A 219 -15.43 -4.17 -10.68
N MET A 220 -15.74 -3.04 -10.02
CA MET A 220 -15.27 -2.75 -8.67
C MET A 220 -16.02 -3.60 -7.63
N GLU A 221 -15.26 -4.17 -6.70
CA GLU A 221 -15.78 -5.06 -5.68
C GLU A 221 -15.48 -4.50 -4.28
N PHE A 222 -16.39 -4.76 -3.34
CA PHE A 222 -16.11 -4.50 -1.93
C PHE A 222 -15.37 -5.68 -1.31
N LEU A 223 -14.12 -5.45 -0.90
CA LEU A 223 -13.26 -6.46 -0.29
C LEU A 223 -13.65 -6.74 1.16
N GLY A 224 -13.91 -5.69 1.94
CA GLY A 224 -14.20 -5.79 3.37
C GLY A 224 -13.86 -4.54 4.14
N TRP A 225 -13.77 -4.67 5.46
CA TRP A 225 -13.40 -3.58 6.38
C TRP A 225 -12.34 -4.01 7.38
N ILE A 226 -11.59 -3.02 7.86
CA ILE A 226 -10.68 -3.15 8.98
C ILE A 226 -11.27 -2.36 10.15
N PRO A 227 -11.47 -2.99 11.32
CA PRO A 227 -11.94 -2.30 12.52
C PRO A 227 -10.98 -1.19 12.95
N ALA A 228 -11.53 -0.09 13.47
CA ALA A 228 -10.77 0.87 14.24
C ALA A 228 -10.35 0.22 15.57
N ASP A 229 -9.10 0.39 15.92
CA ASP A 229 -8.58 -0.15 17.16
C ASP A 229 -7.72 0.89 17.87
N LEU A 230 -7.91 1.02 19.19
CA LEU A 230 -7.19 2.01 19.99
C LEU A 230 -5.70 1.64 20.14
N ASP A 231 -5.38 0.35 20.18
CA ASP A 231 -4.00 -0.12 20.31
C ASP A 231 -3.12 0.35 19.15
N LEU A 232 -3.67 0.40 17.92
CA LEU A 232 -2.96 0.94 16.76
C LEU A 232 -2.53 2.40 16.97
N PHE A 233 -3.41 3.23 17.55
CA PHE A 233 -3.08 4.62 17.87
C PHE A 233 -2.07 4.73 19.00
N VAL A 234 -2.20 3.91 20.06
CA VAL A 234 -1.25 3.90 21.18
C VAL A 234 0.15 3.57 20.66
N TYR A 235 0.29 2.53 19.85
CA TYR A 235 1.59 2.16 19.26
C TYR A 235 2.15 3.23 18.33
N GLU A 236 1.34 3.94 17.57
CA GLU A 236 1.82 5.08 16.77
C GLU A 236 2.37 6.22 17.63
N PHE A 237 1.74 6.50 18.77
CA PHE A 237 2.25 7.48 19.75
C PHE A 237 3.55 7.01 20.42
N ASP A 238 3.62 5.75 20.82
CA ASP A 238 4.81 5.16 21.44
C ASP A 238 6.00 5.20 20.48
N ASP A 239 5.79 4.88 19.20
CA ASP A 239 6.81 4.99 18.14
C ASP A 239 7.29 6.43 17.97
N ALA A 240 6.38 7.41 17.99
CA ALA A 240 6.75 8.82 17.89
C ALA A 240 7.54 9.30 19.12
N ILE A 241 7.19 8.86 20.32
CA ILE A 241 7.91 9.16 21.56
C ILE A 241 9.30 8.52 21.54
N ALA A 242 9.42 7.27 21.10
CA ALA A 242 10.69 6.56 20.97
C ALA A 242 11.61 7.28 19.97
N ALA A 243 11.09 7.67 18.81
CA ALA A 243 11.82 8.44 17.82
C ALA A 243 12.33 9.79 18.37
N PHE A 244 11.51 10.50 19.15
CA PHE A 244 11.90 11.76 19.79
C PHE A 244 13.05 11.56 20.80
N LYS A 245 13.09 10.42 21.49
CA LYS A 245 14.15 10.06 22.44
C LYS A 245 15.41 9.50 21.77
N ASN A 246 15.50 9.51 20.44
CA ASN A 246 16.53 8.83 19.65
C ASN A 246 16.63 7.32 19.95
N ASP A 247 15.57 6.73 20.44
CA ASP A 247 15.44 5.28 20.56
C ASP A 247 15.03 4.76 19.18
N LEU A 248 16.00 4.19 18.46
CA LEU A 248 15.84 3.74 17.07
C LEU A 248 15.01 2.43 16.96
N ASN A 249 14.06 2.23 17.83
CA ASN A 249 13.13 1.12 17.68
C ASN A 249 12.34 1.30 16.37
N LYS A 250 12.31 0.23 15.58
CA LYS A 250 11.52 0.20 14.35
C LYS A 250 10.04 0.18 14.69
N ARG A 251 9.24 0.82 13.84
CA ARG A 251 7.78 0.81 13.95
C ARG A 251 7.26 -0.62 13.94
N LYS A 252 6.29 -0.91 14.80
CA LYS A 252 5.70 -2.24 14.95
C LYS A 252 4.99 -2.69 13.67
N ILE A 253 5.21 -3.95 13.32
CA ILE A 253 4.53 -4.63 12.20
C ILE A 253 3.55 -5.63 12.80
N PHE A 254 2.27 -5.29 12.80
CA PHE A 254 1.24 -6.03 13.53
C PHE A 254 1.13 -7.49 13.13
N SER A 255 1.24 -7.82 11.84
CA SER A 255 1.24 -9.22 11.37
C SER A 255 2.43 -10.04 11.89
N HIS A 256 3.48 -9.38 12.39
CA HIS A 256 4.61 -10.03 13.05
C HIS A 256 4.54 -9.91 14.56
N ASP A 257 4.47 -8.68 15.10
CA ASP A 257 4.56 -8.40 16.54
C ASP A 257 3.30 -8.85 17.31
N PHE A 258 2.14 -8.80 16.66
CA PHE A 258 0.82 -9.10 17.25
C PHE A 258 -0.05 -9.94 16.29
N PRO A 259 0.33 -11.22 16.03
CA PRO A 259 -0.33 -12.04 15.00
C PRO A 259 -1.81 -12.33 15.30
N ASP A 260 -2.21 -12.32 16.57
CA ASP A 260 -3.59 -12.58 17.01
C ASP A 260 -4.43 -11.30 17.18
N HIS A 261 -3.84 -10.13 16.96
CA HIS A 261 -4.56 -8.86 16.98
C HIS A 261 -5.61 -8.81 15.86
N ILE A 262 -6.73 -8.12 16.12
CA ILE A 262 -7.83 -8.04 15.15
C ILE A 262 -7.38 -7.52 13.78
N PHE A 263 -6.50 -6.53 13.75
CA PHE A 263 -5.92 -6.00 12.51
C PHE A 263 -5.16 -7.09 11.72
N SER A 264 -4.27 -7.83 12.39
CA SER A 264 -3.45 -8.89 11.77
C SER A 264 -4.31 -10.02 11.23
N ARG A 265 -5.32 -10.46 12.01
CA ARG A 265 -6.27 -11.49 11.57
C ARG A 265 -7.07 -11.02 10.36
N THR A 266 -7.56 -9.78 10.39
CA THR A 266 -8.32 -9.20 9.26
C THR A 266 -7.44 -9.13 8.00
N ILE A 267 -6.20 -8.67 8.07
CA ILE A 267 -5.28 -8.67 6.93
C ILE A 267 -5.11 -10.09 6.37
N ARG A 268 -4.89 -11.08 7.23
CA ARG A 268 -4.73 -12.49 6.82
C ARG A 268 -5.96 -13.03 6.11
N GLU A 269 -7.16 -12.70 6.58
CA GLU A 269 -8.44 -13.11 5.96
C GLU A 269 -8.73 -12.42 4.62
N LEU A 270 -8.21 -11.20 4.43
CA LEU A 270 -8.43 -10.42 3.21
C LEU A 270 -7.46 -10.80 2.08
N ILE A 271 -6.23 -11.23 2.39
CA ILE A 271 -5.21 -11.58 1.38
C ILE A 271 -5.73 -12.60 0.34
N PRO A 272 -6.34 -13.73 0.70
CA PRO A 272 -6.87 -14.67 -0.29
C PRO A 272 -7.90 -14.03 -1.23
N LYS A 273 -8.76 -13.16 -0.71
CA LYS A 273 -9.79 -12.47 -1.48
C LYS A 273 -9.20 -11.41 -2.44
N MET A 274 -8.08 -10.79 -2.06
CA MET A 274 -7.38 -9.82 -2.92
C MET A 274 -6.81 -10.49 -4.16
N PHE A 275 -6.31 -11.70 -4.02
CA PHE A 275 -5.54 -12.38 -5.05
C PHE A 275 -6.22 -13.60 -5.67
N ASP A 276 -7.47 -13.90 -5.30
CA ASP A 276 -8.23 -15.08 -5.73
C ASP A 276 -7.44 -16.38 -5.54
N ILE A 277 -6.98 -16.63 -4.28
CA ILE A 277 -6.17 -17.80 -3.87
C ILE A 277 -6.81 -18.51 -2.68
#